data_4625f391e10d288102a48b99f032b108
#
_entry.id   4625f391e10d288102a48b99f032b108
#
_cell.length_a   1.000
_cell.length_b   1.000
_cell.length_c   1.000
_cell.angle_alpha   90.00
_cell.angle_beta   90.00
_cell.angle_gamma   90.00
#
_symmetry.space_group_name_H-M   'P 1'
#
loop_
_entity.id
_entity.type
_entity.pdbx_description
1 polymer ?
#
loop_
_entity_poly.entity_id
_entity_poly.type
_entity_poly.pdbx_seq_one_letter_code
_entity_poly.pdbx_strand_id
1 'polypeptide(L)'
;MLMMKRICFIFFLIFSASLYAERDTRWVEIGEGTYEQGFLFPYKIKLSVPYGVKNIDEIKQGLFPVKIELDWLLIQYSKEDVGKLFYRQFKDKFKDKEESFRLSQHIINMFLNKLPSVQKHDHWTFIYYPDEGMRLFIDDKKIYHLVGAELNRALLQSWLSNNPVLTSKLFSRILKIK
;
A
#
# COMPACT_ATOMS: atom_id res chain seq x y z
N MET A 1 -37.51 25.27 56.12
CA MET A 1 -37.75 25.56 54.70
C MET A 1 -36.41 25.43 53.95
N LEU A 2 -36.08 24.22 53.49
CA LEU A 2 -34.78 23.91 52.90
C LEU A 2 -34.88 24.11 51.38
N MET A 3 -34.13 25.07 50.86
CA MET A 3 -33.92 25.22 49.42
C MET A 3 -32.90 24.22 48.93
N MET A 4 -33.35 23.21 48.19
CA MET A 4 -32.51 22.21 47.52
C MET A 4 -32.00 22.79 46.21
N LYS A 5 -30.70 23.20 46.14
CA LYS A 5 -30.01 23.63 44.93
C LYS A 5 -29.78 22.40 44.03
N ARG A 6 -30.47 22.32 42.88
CA ARG A 6 -30.20 21.32 41.83
C ARG A 6 -28.93 21.76 41.08
N ILE A 7 -27.86 21.00 41.29
CA ILE A 7 -26.62 21.10 40.49
C ILE A 7 -26.83 20.28 39.23
N CYS A 8 -27.04 20.96 38.08
CA CYS A 8 -26.99 20.31 36.77
C CYS A 8 -25.53 20.00 36.42
N PHE A 9 -25.16 18.72 36.46
CA PHE A 9 -23.89 18.25 35.93
C PHE A 9 -24.02 18.13 34.39
N ILE A 10 -23.51 19.12 33.68
CA ILE A 10 -23.37 19.06 32.21
C ILE A 10 -22.13 18.21 31.94
N PHE A 11 -22.35 16.94 31.57
CA PHE A 11 -21.30 16.06 31.03
C PHE A 11 -20.95 16.54 29.61
N PHE A 12 -19.88 17.30 29.48
CA PHE A 12 -19.28 17.63 28.21
C PHE A 12 -18.60 16.37 27.67
N LEU A 13 -19.33 15.59 26.84
CA LEU A 13 -18.75 14.54 26.03
C LEU A 13 -17.85 15.21 24.99
N ILE A 14 -16.57 15.33 25.29
CA ILE A 14 -15.53 15.66 24.33
C ILE A 14 -15.41 14.44 23.41
N PHE A 15 -16.14 14.47 22.33
CA PHE A 15 -15.96 13.59 21.20
C PHE A 15 -14.59 13.96 20.59
N SER A 16 -13.54 13.30 21.05
CA SER A 16 -12.22 13.37 20.41
C SER A 16 -12.37 12.68 19.05
N ALA A 17 -12.85 13.43 18.05
CA ALA A 17 -12.65 13.06 16.67
C ALA A 17 -11.14 13.06 16.46
N SER A 18 -10.53 11.88 16.52
CA SER A 18 -9.18 11.66 16.03
C SER A 18 -9.21 11.95 14.54
N LEU A 19 -9.06 13.22 14.19
CA LEU A 19 -8.66 13.63 12.86
C LEU A 19 -7.27 12.98 12.66
N TYR A 20 -7.26 11.83 11.99
CA TYR A 20 -6.06 11.34 11.35
C TYR A 20 -5.71 12.38 10.28
N ALA A 21 -5.00 13.42 10.67
CA ALA A 21 -4.37 14.33 9.75
C ALA A 21 -3.49 13.44 8.85
N GLU A 22 -3.85 13.32 7.60
CA GLU A 22 -3.00 12.71 6.58
C GLU A 22 -1.66 13.42 6.71
N ARG A 23 -0.61 12.68 7.07
CA ARG A 23 0.73 13.28 7.27
C ARG A 23 1.05 14.03 5.99
N ASP A 24 1.27 15.33 6.09
CA ASP A 24 1.69 16.18 4.96
C ASP A 24 3.10 15.77 4.52
N THR A 25 3.17 14.62 3.83
CA THR A 25 4.41 14.02 3.38
C THR A 25 4.73 14.58 2.01
N ARG A 26 5.78 15.38 1.91
CA ARG A 26 6.29 15.82 0.62
C ARG A 26 6.87 14.62 -0.15
N TRP A 27 6.08 14.05 -1.02
CA TRP A 27 6.47 12.92 -1.88
C TRP A 27 7.38 13.35 -3.01
N VAL A 28 8.41 12.56 -3.29
CA VAL A 28 9.31 12.72 -4.42
C VAL A 28 9.33 11.41 -5.20
N GLU A 29 8.95 11.49 -6.47
CA GLU A 29 9.06 10.36 -7.39
C GLU A 29 10.54 10.03 -7.64
N ILE A 30 10.90 8.76 -7.42
CA ILE A 30 12.29 8.27 -7.59
C ILE A 30 12.46 7.35 -8.79
N GLY A 31 11.38 6.94 -9.43
CA GLY A 31 11.38 6.22 -10.69
C GLY A 31 10.06 5.57 -11.03
N GLU A 32 10.01 5.08 -12.28
CA GLU A 32 8.84 4.37 -12.83
C GLU A 32 9.28 3.19 -13.70
N GLY A 33 8.40 2.20 -13.85
CA GLY A 33 8.62 1.04 -14.70
C GLY A 33 7.32 0.32 -15.02
N THR A 34 7.39 -0.72 -15.84
CA THR A 34 6.25 -1.58 -16.13
C THR A 34 6.41 -2.88 -15.37
N TYR A 35 5.37 -3.29 -14.65
CA TYR A 35 5.34 -4.58 -13.98
C TYR A 35 5.08 -5.67 -14.99
N GLU A 36 5.85 -6.77 -14.90
CA GLU A 36 5.75 -7.94 -15.76
C GLU A 36 5.36 -9.16 -14.93
N GLN A 37 4.41 -9.94 -15.43
CA GLN A 37 4.08 -11.24 -14.87
C GLN A 37 3.89 -12.25 -16.02
N GLY A 38 4.94 -13.04 -16.30
CA GLY A 38 4.98 -13.89 -17.50
C GLY A 38 4.96 -13.01 -18.77
N PHE A 39 3.98 -13.21 -19.63
CA PHE A 39 3.77 -12.40 -20.84
C PHE A 39 2.81 -11.21 -20.64
N LEU A 40 2.34 -10.99 -19.42
CA LEU A 40 1.42 -9.90 -19.12
C LEU A 40 2.16 -8.69 -18.58
N PHE A 41 1.71 -7.51 -19.02
CA PHE A 41 2.14 -6.20 -18.53
C PHE A 41 0.95 -5.48 -17.91
N PRO A 42 0.51 -5.90 -16.72
CA PRO A 42 -0.77 -5.46 -16.19
C PRO A 42 -0.82 -3.97 -15.90
N TYR A 43 0.26 -3.36 -15.43
CA TYR A 43 0.29 -1.94 -15.08
C TYR A 43 1.70 -1.34 -15.15
N LYS A 44 1.73 -0.02 -15.33
CA LYS A 44 2.89 0.80 -14.97
C LYS A 44 2.88 1.04 -13.49
N ILE A 45 4.06 1.16 -12.91
CA ILE A 45 4.26 1.44 -11.50
C ILE A 45 5.18 2.64 -11.34
N LYS A 46 4.77 3.60 -10.51
CA LYS A 46 5.59 4.72 -10.05
C LYS A 46 5.93 4.54 -8.59
N LEU A 47 7.14 4.87 -8.23
CA LEU A 47 7.64 4.83 -6.87
C LEU A 47 7.97 6.23 -6.38
N SER A 48 7.38 6.62 -5.25
CA SER A 48 7.68 7.86 -4.56
C SER A 48 8.01 7.60 -3.10
N VAL A 49 8.94 8.40 -2.56
CA VAL A 49 9.36 8.36 -1.15
C VAL A 49 9.33 9.78 -0.57
N PRO A 50 9.38 9.95 0.76
CA PRO A 50 9.52 11.26 1.37
C PRO A 50 10.80 11.97 0.90
N TYR A 51 10.72 13.28 0.78
CA TYR A 51 11.89 14.10 0.42
C TYR A 51 13.08 13.80 1.36
N GLY A 52 14.26 13.62 0.77
CA GLY A 52 15.50 13.33 1.50
C GLY A 52 15.80 11.83 1.69
N VAL A 53 14.86 10.93 1.47
CA VAL A 53 15.10 9.48 1.54
C VAL A 53 15.87 9.02 0.31
N LYS A 54 17.02 8.37 0.48
CA LYS A 54 17.93 7.95 -0.60
C LYS A 54 18.48 6.53 -0.45
N ASN A 55 18.30 5.90 0.71
CA ASN A 55 18.83 4.56 0.96
C ASN A 55 17.87 3.51 0.35
N ILE A 56 18.29 2.91 -0.77
CA ILE A 56 17.49 1.95 -1.53
C ILE A 56 17.20 0.69 -0.70
N ASP A 57 18.16 0.21 0.08
CA ASP A 57 17.98 -1.02 0.86
C ASP A 57 17.01 -0.81 2.01
N GLU A 58 17.04 0.33 2.65
CA GLU A 58 16.05 0.69 3.69
C GLU A 58 14.65 0.89 3.12
N ILE A 59 14.53 1.47 1.90
CA ILE A 59 13.25 1.57 1.19
C ILE A 59 12.70 0.16 0.90
N LYS A 60 13.53 -0.74 0.37
CA LYS A 60 13.13 -2.13 0.07
C LYS A 60 12.75 -2.92 1.32
N GLN A 61 13.37 -2.63 2.45
CA GLN A 61 13.05 -3.24 3.74
C GLN A 61 11.77 -2.65 4.37
N GLY A 62 11.21 -1.59 3.79
CA GLY A 62 10.03 -0.93 4.31
C GLY A 62 10.28 -0.15 5.60
N LEU A 63 11.47 0.44 5.76
CA LEU A 63 11.82 1.27 6.92
C LEU A 63 11.34 2.73 6.75
N PHE A 64 10.97 3.12 5.55
CA PHE A 64 10.42 4.44 5.23
C PHE A 64 9.02 4.34 4.65
N PRO A 65 8.21 5.40 4.75
CA PRO A 65 6.98 5.50 3.98
C PRO A 65 7.25 5.40 2.48
N VAL A 66 6.35 4.73 1.77
CA VAL A 66 6.44 4.52 0.31
C VAL A 66 5.09 4.76 -0.30
N LYS A 67 5.05 5.54 -1.40
CA LYS A 67 3.86 5.67 -2.24
C LYS A 67 4.12 4.95 -3.56
N ILE A 68 3.22 4.05 -3.91
CA ILE A 68 3.23 3.28 -5.16
C ILE A 68 1.94 3.61 -5.91
N GLU A 69 2.10 4.08 -7.14
CA GLU A 69 0.98 4.40 -8.03
C GLU A 69 0.98 3.40 -9.18
N LEU A 70 -0.17 2.79 -9.46
CA LEU A 70 -0.37 1.84 -10.54
C LEU A 70 -1.30 2.44 -11.58
N ASP A 71 -0.83 2.53 -12.84
CA ASP A 71 -1.65 2.88 -13.99
C ASP A 71 -1.92 1.61 -14.81
N TRP A 72 -3.16 1.14 -14.83
CA TRP A 72 -3.53 -0.12 -15.48
C TRP A 72 -3.45 -0.01 -17.02
N LEU A 73 -2.86 -1.04 -17.63
CA LEU A 73 -2.60 -1.08 -19.07
C LEU A 73 -3.55 -2.05 -19.80
N LEU A 74 -4.15 -2.99 -19.09
CA LEU A 74 -5.04 -3.99 -19.67
C LEU A 74 -6.40 -3.37 -20.00
N ILE A 75 -6.98 -3.78 -21.12
CA ILE A 75 -8.27 -3.24 -21.60
C ILE A 75 -9.37 -3.51 -20.59
N GLN A 76 -9.40 -4.73 -20.05
CA GLN A 76 -10.32 -5.14 -18.99
C GLN A 76 -9.71 -6.33 -18.22
N TYR A 77 -9.82 -6.31 -16.90
CA TYR A 77 -9.40 -7.39 -16.04
C TYR A 77 -10.46 -7.61 -14.96
N SER A 78 -10.96 -8.85 -14.87
CA SER A 78 -12.01 -9.16 -13.91
C SER A 78 -11.51 -9.04 -12.47
N LYS A 79 -12.42 -8.88 -11.52
CA LYS A 79 -12.10 -8.88 -10.09
C LYS A 79 -11.32 -10.14 -9.69
N GLU A 80 -11.71 -11.30 -10.23
CA GLU A 80 -11.07 -12.59 -9.97
C GLU A 80 -9.63 -12.60 -10.49
N ASP A 81 -9.39 -12.03 -11.65
CA ASP A 81 -8.07 -12.00 -12.24
C ASP A 81 -7.13 -10.99 -11.54
N VAL A 82 -7.68 -9.85 -11.14
CA VAL A 82 -6.97 -8.91 -10.25
C VAL A 82 -6.61 -9.62 -8.94
N GLY A 83 -7.56 -10.33 -8.34
CA GLY A 83 -7.32 -11.13 -7.13
C GLY A 83 -6.22 -12.17 -7.31
N LYS A 84 -6.23 -12.93 -8.43
CA LYS A 84 -5.17 -13.91 -8.76
C LYS A 84 -3.81 -13.25 -8.93
N LEU A 85 -3.76 -12.06 -9.56
CA LEU A 85 -2.52 -11.29 -9.74
C LEU A 85 -1.87 -10.97 -8.39
N PHE A 86 -2.62 -10.35 -7.48
CA PHE A 86 -2.12 -10.01 -6.15
C PHE A 86 -1.85 -11.23 -5.27
N TYR A 87 -2.69 -12.28 -5.36
CA TYR A 87 -2.46 -13.54 -4.64
C TYR A 87 -1.11 -14.16 -4.98
N ARG A 88 -0.73 -14.17 -6.28
CA ARG A 88 0.58 -14.68 -6.72
C ARG A 88 1.72 -13.86 -6.13
N GLN A 89 1.58 -12.53 -6.07
CA GLN A 89 2.59 -11.66 -5.46
C GLN A 89 2.84 -12.02 -3.98
N PHE A 90 1.77 -12.27 -3.20
CA PHE A 90 1.93 -12.76 -1.83
C PHE A 90 2.58 -14.15 -1.80
N LYS A 91 2.04 -15.10 -2.56
CA LYS A 91 2.54 -16.48 -2.58
C LYS A 91 4.03 -16.57 -2.91
N ASP A 92 4.49 -15.81 -3.89
CA ASP A 92 5.89 -15.79 -4.29
C ASP A 92 6.81 -15.27 -3.17
N LYS A 93 6.33 -14.35 -2.35
CA LYS A 93 7.10 -13.80 -1.22
C LYS A 93 7.10 -14.68 0.03
N PHE A 94 6.09 -15.52 0.17
CA PHE A 94 6.00 -16.48 1.27
C PHE A 94 6.49 -17.87 0.89
N LYS A 95 7.17 -18.05 -0.27
CA LYS A 95 7.59 -19.35 -0.80
C LYS A 95 8.32 -20.21 0.23
N ASP A 96 9.19 -19.60 1.05
CA ASP A 96 9.99 -20.31 2.06
C ASP A 96 9.42 -20.12 3.49
N LYS A 97 8.18 -19.65 3.63
CA LYS A 97 7.50 -19.32 4.88
C LYS A 97 6.04 -19.79 4.87
N GLU A 98 5.84 -21.08 4.61
CA GLU A 98 4.51 -21.67 4.39
C GLU A 98 3.57 -21.46 5.60
N GLU A 99 4.09 -21.58 6.81
CA GLU A 99 3.27 -21.36 8.02
C GLU A 99 2.82 -19.90 8.15
N SER A 100 3.73 -18.93 7.96
CA SER A 100 3.38 -17.50 7.95
C SER A 100 2.36 -17.19 6.87
N PHE A 101 2.46 -17.81 5.69
CA PHE A 101 1.47 -17.67 4.63
C PHE A 101 0.10 -18.19 5.06
N ARG A 102 0.05 -19.39 5.65
CA ARG A 102 -1.18 -20.02 6.14
C ARG A 102 -1.84 -19.16 7.22
N LEU A 103 -1.08 -18.63 8.17
CA LEU A 103 -1.59 -17.75 9.21
C LEU A 103 -2.12 -16.42 8.66
N SER A 104 -1.53 -15.94 7.57
CA SER A 104 -1.93 -14.69 6.91
C SER A 104 -3.08 -14.83 5.92
N GLN A 105 -3.49 -16.07 5.60
CA GLN A 105 -4.46 -16.37 4.52
C GLN A 105 -5.79 -15.63 4.70
N HIS A 106 -6.29 -15.52 5.93
CA HIS A 106 -7.54 -14.82 6.20
C HIS A 106 -7.44 -13.32 5.83
N ILE A 107 -6.37 -12.65 6.22
CA ILE A 107 -6.15 -11.22 5.92
C ILE A 107 -5.91 -11.01 4.42
N ILE A 108 -5.16 -11.92 3.78
CA ILE A 108 -4.97 -11.91 2.32
C ILE A 108 -6.33 -11.99 1.62
N ASN A 109 -7.18 -12.94 1.98
CA ASN A 109 -8.49 -13.12 1.38
C ASN A 109 -9.39 -11.90 1.60
N MET A 110 -9.37 -11.30 2.80
CA MET A 110 -10.12 -10.07 3.08
C MET A 110 -9.66 -8.93 2.16
N PHE A 111 -8.36 -8.76 1.96
CA PHE A 111 -7.80 -7.76 1.04
C PHE A 111 -8.24 -8.03 -0.40
N LEU A 112 -8.01 -9.26 -0.91
CA LEU A 112 -8.36 -9.64 -2.29
C LEU A 112 -9.85 -9.43 -2.60
N ASN A 113 -10.73 -9.71 -1.63
CA ASN A 113 -12.17 -9.51 -1.77
C ASN A 113 -12.58 -8.02 -1.88
N LYS A 114 -11.72 -7.08 -1.53
CA LYS A 114 -11.95 -5.64 -1.66
C LYS A 114 -11.48 -5.07 -2.99
N LEU A 115 -10.65 -5.82 -3.73
CA LEU A 115 -10.15 -5.36 -5.02
C LEU A 115 -11.30 -5.40 -6.04
N PRO A 116 -11.51 -4.32 -6.82
CA PRO A 116 -12.49 -4.31 -7.91
C PRO A 116 -11.90 -4.95 -9.19
N SER A 117 -12.73 -5.08 -10.22
CA SER A 117 -12.28 -5.18 -11.60
C SER A 117 -11.56 -3.90 -12.02
N VAL A 118 -10.71 -3.99 -13.03
CA VAL A 118 -9.99 -2.82 -13.54
C VAL A 118 -10.15 -2.70 -15.06
N GLN A 119 -10.03 -1.47 -15.53
CA GLN A 119 -10.01 -1.12 -16.93
C GLN A 119 -8.69 -0.38 -17.24
N LYS A 120 -8.39 -0.26 -18.53
CA LYS A 120 -7.26 0.52 -18.98
C LYS A 120 -7.40 1.97 -18.53
N HIS A 121 -6.34 2.51 -17.95
CA HIS A 121 -6.22 3.84 -17.36
C HIS A 121 -6.82 4.00 -15.95
N ASP A 122 -7.36 2.93 -15.34
CA ASP A 122 -7.65 3.00 -13.92
C ASP A 122 -6.38 3.30 -13.13
N HIS A 123 -6.52 4.13 -12.11
CA HIS A 123 -5.40 4.57 -11.28
C HIS A 123 -5.58 4.12 -9.84
N TRP A 124 -4.59 3.39 -9.32
CA TRP A 124 -4.57 2.93 -7.93
C TRP A 124 -3.37 3.50 -7.20
N THR A 125 -3.56 3.94 -5.97
CA THR A 125 -2.49 4.44 -5.11
C THR A 125 -2.38 3.59 -3.86
N PHE A 126 -1.20 3.05 -3.60
CA PHE A 126 -0.85 2.40 -2.36
C PHE A 126 0.09 3.30 -1.57
N ILE A 127 -0.27 3.61 -0.32
CA ILE A 127 0.58 4.38 0.60
C ILE A 127 0.91 3.48 1.79
N TYR A 128 2.18 3.17 1.92
CA TYR A 128 2.73 2.36 3.00
C TYR A 128 3.37 3.26 4.06
N TYR A 129 3.05 3.00 5.31
CA TYR A 129 3.73 3.54 6.48
C TYR A 129 4.23 2.38 7.35
N PRO A 130 5.51 2.39 7.80
CA PRO A 130 6.11 1.27 8.55
C PRO A 130 5.30 0.83 9.77
N ASP A 131 4.72 1.79 10.51
CA ASP A 131 4.02 1.56 11.77
C ASP A 131 2.51 1.34 11.61
N GLU A 132 1.95 1.67 10.44
CA GLU A 132 0.50 1.66 10.22
C GLU A 132 0.04 0.59 9.22
N GLY A 133 0.91 0.19 8.29
CA GLY A 133 0.59 -0.70 7.19
C GLY A 133 0.33 0.04 5.87
N MET A 134 -0.40 -0.59 4.96
CA MET A 134 -0.60 -0.10 3.60
C MET A 134 -2.06 0.29 3.34
N ARG A 135 -2.28 1.48 2.84
CA ARG A 135 -3.59 1.99 2.46
C ARG A 135 -3.72 1.95 0.94
N LEU A 136 -4.84 1.39 0.45
CA LEU A 136 -5.20 1.40 -0.97
C LEU A 136 -6.23 2.49 -1.23
N PHE A 137 -5.96 3.32 -2.22
CA PHE A 137 -6.87 4.32 -2.77
C PHE A 137 -7.15 4.01 -4.24
N ILE A 138 -8.38 4.23 -4.67
CA ILE A 138 -8.82 4.18 -6.06
C ILE A 138 -9.59 5.47 -6.30
N ASP A 139 -9.18 6.25 -7.30
CA ASP A 139 -9.74 7.58 -7.57
C ASP A 139 -9.82 8.45 -6.29
N ASP A 140 -8.70 8.52 -5.56
CA ASP A 140 -8.51 9.25 -4.29
C ASP A 140 -9.41 8.77 -3.12
N LYS A 141 -10.25 7.76 -3.33
CA LYS A 141 -11.08 7.18 -2.28
C LYS A 141 -10.36 6.00 -1.62
N LYS A 142 -10.18 6.07 -0.29
CA LYS A 142 -9.63 4.95 0.47
C LYS A 142 -10.55 3.74 0.42
N ILE A 143 -10.08 2.64 -0.15
CA ILE A 143 -10.82 1.39 -0.34
C ILE A 143 -10.49 0.38 0.76
N TYR A 144 -9.20 0.30 1.15
CA TYR A 144 -8.75 -0.69 2.11
C TYR A 144 -7.56 -0.21 2.93
N HIS A 145 -7.39 -0.81 4.10
CA HIS A 145 -6.19 -0.67 4.92
C HIS A 145 -5.68 -2.07 5.25
N LEU A 146 -4.58 -2.47 4.63
CA LEU A 146 -3.90 -3.73 4.88
C LEU A 146 -3.03 -3.57 6.13
N VAL A 147 -3.39 -4.28 7.19
CA VAL A 147 -2.63 -4.34 8.43
C VAL A 147 -1.73 -5.57 8.46
N GLY A 148 -0.70 -5.56 9.32
CA GLY A 148 0.24 -6.67 9.48
C GLY A 148 1.56 -6.42 8.77
N ALA A 149 2.64 -6.26 9.56
CA ALA A 149 3.95 -5.84 9.06
C ALA A 149 4.53 -6.81 8.01
N GLU A 150 4.36 -8.12 8.19
CA GLU A 150 4.90 -9.13 7.27
C GLU A 150 4.18 -9.11 5.92
N LEU A 151 2.84 -9.01 5.92
CA LEU A 151 2.05 -8.89 4.69
C LEU A 151 2.37 -7.64 3.90
N ASN A 152 2.46 -6.51 4.59
CA ASN A 152 2.79 -5.23 3.96
C ASN A 152 4.18 -5.26 3.34
N ARG A 153 5.18 -5.81 4.04
CA ARG A 153 6.53 -5.98 3.50
C ARG A 153 6.54 -6.96 2.32
N ALA A 154 5.79 -8.06 2.37
CA ALA A 154 5.69 -9.00 1.27
C ALA A 154 5.14 -8.34 0.01
N LEU A 155 4.06 -7.57 0.12
CA LEU A 155 3.49 -6.84 -1.00
C LEU A 155 4.45 -5.76 -1.53
N LEU A 156 5.05 -4.95 -0.65
CA LEU A 156 6.03 -3.94 -1.02
C LEU A 156 7.22 -4.55 -1.77
N GLN A 157 7.81 -5.63 -1.24
CA GLN A 157 8.93 -6.32 -1.85
C GLN A 157 8.57 -7.01 -3.17
N SER A 158 7.31 -7.38 -3.41
CA SER A 158 6.89 -7.94 -4.68
C SER A 158 7.12 -6.97 -5.84
N TRP A 159 7.00 -5.67 -5.58
CA TRP A 159 7.29 -4.63 -6.56
C TRP A 159 8.76 -4.21 -6.56
N LEU A 160 9.39 -4.10 -5.40
CA LEU A 160 10.70 -3.45 -5.25
C LEU A 160 11.89 -4.41 -5.39
N SER A 161 11.68 -5.73 -5.35
CA SER A 161 12.80 -6.67 -5.25
C SER A 161 12.69 -7.92 -6.15
N ASN A 162 11.55 -8.20 -6.78
CA ASN A 162 11.35 -9.46 -7.52
C ASN A 162 11.93 -9.42 -8.94
N ASN A 163 11.99 -8.25 -9.55
CA ASN A 163 12.44 -8.11 -10.94
C ASN A 163 13.59 -7.08 -10.97
N PRO A 164 14.84 -7.51 -11.26
CA PRO A 164 15.99 -6.58 -11.28
C PRO A 164 15.84 -5.43 -12.29
N VAL A 165 15.21 -5.70 -13.45
CA VAL A 165 14.99 -4.68 -14.48
C VAL A 165 13.99 -3.65 -13.99
N LEU A 166 12.86 -4.07 -13.42
CA LEU A 166 11.89 -3.18 -12.82
C LEU A 166 12.51 -2.40 -11.66
N THR A 167 13.22 -3.10 -10.77
CA THR A 167 13.89 -2.49 -9.61
C THR A 167 14.85 -1.38 -10.05
N SER A 168 15.68 -1.60 -11.07
CA SER A 168 16.61 -0.58 -11.57
C SER A 168 15.87 0.66 -12.12
N LYS A 169 14.74 0.47 -12.77
CA LYS A 169 13.90 1.57 -13.26
C LYS A 169 13.24 2.35 -12.11
N LEU A 170 12.69 1.64 -11.12
CA LEU A 170 12.03 2.27 -9.96
C LEU A 170 12.98 3.11 -9.10
N PHE A 171 14.25 2.74 -9.05
CA PHE A 171 15.28 3.51 -8.32
C PHE A 171 16.16 4.37 -9.23
N SER A 172 15.77 4.59 -10.47
CA SER A 172 16.62 5.23 -11.48
C SER A 172 17.10 6.63 -11.12
N ARG A 173 16.30 7.42 -10.41
CA ARG A 173 16.68 8.78 -9.99
C ARG A 173 17.67 8.77 -8.83
N ILE A 174 17.60 7.77 -7.95
CA ILE A 174 18.60 7.61 -6.87
C ILE A 174 19.92 7.09 -7.44
N LEU A 175 19.86 6.12 -8.37
CA LEU A 175 21.05 5.52 -8.96
C LEU A 175 21.85 6.47 -9.86
N LYS A 176 21.19 7.49 -10.47
CA LYS A 176 21.85 8.51 -11.31
C LYS A 176 22.61 9.58 -10.50
N ILE A 177 22.41 9.66 -9.19
CA ILE A 177 23.03 10.67 -8.32
C ILE A 177 24.38 10.15 -7.78
N LYS A 178 24.73 8.90 -8.03
CA LYS A 178 26.06 8.33 -7.74
C LYS A 178 26.98 8.49 -8.94
#